data_31f4f12bef649138a861f19a9073baa8
#
_entry.id   31f4f12bef649138a861f19a9073baa8
#
_cell.length_a   1.000
_cell.length_b   1.000
_cell.length_c   1.000
_cell.angle_alpha   90.00
_cell.angle_beta   90.00
_cell.angle_gamma   90.00
#
_symmetry.space_group_name_H-M   'P 1'
#
loop_
_entity.id
_entity.type
_entity.pdbx_description
1 polymer ?
#
loop_
_entity_poly.entity_id
_entity_poly.type
_entity_poly.pdbx_seq_one_letter_code
_entity_poly.pdbx_strand_id
1 'polypeptide(L)'
;MREKRIAVIAPAYAWLPGESGTSRFSYMAGFLAQHGYSVDLIGSSFQHFKKAPRDIERLKAMTLPYQLVFIDEPGYKKNIDIRRIYSNHILSRNTLQYLEENADRYDLVYCVIPPNVLSAKVGKFCRRHNIPFIVDIEDLWPEAMKMVFKIPLVSDLIFYPYWWDAERTYRLADGVVGTSDEYTMRAFKHRKTDIPYATVYVGTELDVFDEGVWKYSKELEKPDGDFWVTYAGSIGTSYDIKTLIDAAKIVSRHTEADIKFYILGTGPLKEELEQYAKDIECGNVIFMGYVEYQKMAAFLSESDILVNSYVRNAPQSIVTKIGDYLSAGKPIINTLSNPEFCRMVEENGFGVNVEAEDAEKLAEAVFELYHDAPLRAKISFNARRCAEEKFDRKTGYMQVVEMVGKLISTYS
;
A
#
# COMPACT_ATOMS: atom_id res chain seq x y z
N MET A 1 27.30 25.64 -0.93
CA MET A 1 25.84 25.81 -1.07
C MET A 1 25.16 25.20 0.13
N ARG A 2 24.12 25.80 0.67
CA ARG A 2 23.31 25.17 1.75
C ARG A 2 22.69 23.89 1.22
N GLU A 3 22.73 22.81 2.01
CA GLU A 3 22.03 21.58 1.71
C GLU A 3 20.52 21.85 1.59
N LYS A 4 19.88 21.35 0.53
CA LYS A 4 18.46 21.55 0.29
C LYS A 4 17.63 20.72 1.26
N ARG A 5 16.63 21.35 1.91
CA ARG A 5 15.83 20.74 2.96
C ARG A 5 14.37 20.54 2.54
N ILE A 6 13.88 19.34 2.79
CA ILE A 6 12.52 18.89 2.41
C ILE A 6 11.71 18.60 3.68
N ALA A 7 10.50 19.17 3.77
CA ALA A 7 9.50 18.74 4.74
C ALA A 7 8.63 17.63 4.15
N VAL A 8 8.66 16.43 4.72
CA VAL A 8 7.77 15.32 4.36
C VAL A 8 6.70 15.20 5.43
N ILE A 9 5.46 15.57 5.11
CA ILE A 9 4.33 15.63 6.05
C ILE A 9 3.43 14.42 5.83
N ALA A 10 3.53 13.42 6.72
CA ALA A 10 2.78 12.16 6.64
C ALA A 10 2.24 11.72 8.00
N PRO A 11 1.37 12.49 8.66
CA PRO A 11 1.03 12.27 10.07
C PRO A 11 0.27 10.99 10.34
N ALA A 12 -0.67 10.60 9.47
CA ALA A 12 -1.55 9.46 9.70
C ALA A 12 -0.97 8.12 9.18
N TYR A 13 -0.13 8.19 8.16
CA TYR A 13 0.32 7.01 7.41
C TYR A 13 1.76 6.60 7.72
N ALA A 14 2.50 7.38 8.51
CA ALA A 14 3.86 7.00 8.85
C ALA A 14 3.88 5.96 9.98
N TRP A 15 4.26 4.73 9.64
CA TRP A 15 4.89 3.84 10.58
C TRP A 15 6.35 4.27 10.71
N LEU A 16 6.81 4.46 11.93
CA LEU A 16 8.19 4.88 12.18
C LEU A 16 9.04 3.65 12.52
N PRO A 17 10.36 3.71 12.29
CA PRO A 17 11.25 2.63 12.67
C PRO A 17 11.03 2.19 14.12
N GLY A 18 10.96 0.89 14.36
CA GLY A 18 10.67 0.31 15.68
C GLY A 18 9.19 0.27 16.08
N GLU A 19 8.27 0.77 15.27
CA GLU A 19 6.84 0.45 15.34
C GLU A 19 6.54 -0.81 14.52
N SER A 20 5.43 -1.50 14.83
CA SER A 20 5.02 -2.69 14.08
C SER A 20 4.42 -2.27 12.74
N GLY A 21 5.17 -2.36 11.68
CA GLY A 21 4.73 -2.03 10.32
C GLY A 21 5.83 -1.37 9.51
N THR A 22 5.68 -1.38 8.19
CA THR A 22 6.54 -0.68 7.25
C THR A 22 5.84 0.55 6.73
N SER A 23 6.57 1.64 6.54
CA SER A 23 6.04 2.87 5.99
C SER A 23 6.83 3.30 4.77
N ARG A 24 6.12 3.52 3.67
CA ARG A 24 6.72 4.13 2.49
C ARG A 24 7.34 5.50 2.80
N PHE A 25 6.81 6.25 3.75
CA PHE A 25 7.31 7.60 4.07
C PHE A 25 8.62 7.58 4.86
N SER A 26 8.81 6.61 5.76
CA SER A 26 10.11 6.39 6.40
C SER A 26 11.17 5.97 5.39
N TYR A 27 10.81 5.07 4.48
CA TYR A 27 11.69 4.67 3.37
C TYR A 27 12.01 5.88 2.48
N MET A 28 11.00 6.62 2.01
CA MET A 28 11.18 7.78 1.16
C MET A 28 12.06 8.85 1.82
N ALA A 29 11.84 9.14 3.10
CA ALA A 29 12.66 10.11 3.82
C ALA A 29 14.13 9.69 3.86
N GLY A 30 14.40 8.41 4.12
CA GLY A 30 15.75 7.84 4.06
C GLY A 30 16.34 7.86 2.65
N PHE A 31 15.54 7.55 1.65
CA PHE A 31 15.95 7.53 0.25
C PHE A 31 16.29 8.95 -0.29
N LEU A 32 15.48 9.95 0.05
CA LEU A 32 15.79 11.34 -0.25
C LEU A 32 17.08 11.80 0.45
N ALA A 33 17.29 11.40 1.71
CA ALA A 33 18.51 11.72 2.44
C ALA A 33 19.76 11.08 1.78
N GLN A 34 19.67 9.85 1.31
CA GLN A 34 20.73 9.19 0.54
C GLN A 34 21.07 9.91 -0.77
N HIS A 35 20.12 10.68 -1.33
CA HIS A 35 20.30 11.48 -2.54
C HIS A 35 20.69 12.95 -2.26
N GLY A 36 21.18 13.24 -1.03
CA GLY A 36 21.80 14.51 -0.70
C GLY A 36 20.83 15.61 -0.26
N TYR A 37 19.62 15.25 0.20
CA TYR A 37 18.69 16.18 0.80
C TYR A 37 18.68 16.07 2.33
N SER A 38 18.60 17.21 3.03
CA SER A 38 18.17 17.20 4.43
C SER A 38 16.66 16.96 4.50
N VAL A 39 16.20 16.00 5.30
CA VAL A 39 14.76 15.67 5.36
C VAL A 39 14.24 15.75 6.77
N ASP A 40 13.12 16.46 6.95
CA ASP A 40 12.32 16.45 8.17
C ASP A 40 11.05 15.62 7.89
N LEU A 41 10.96 14.42 8.49
CA LEU A 41 9.72 13.62 8.45
C LEU A 41 8.79 14.09 9.56
N ILE A 42 7.73 14.78 9.18
CA ILE A 42 6.76 15.40 10.08
C ILE A 42 5.59 14.45 10.27
N GLY A 43 5.53 13.86 11.46
CA GLY A 43 4.50 12.91 11.87
C GLY A 43 3.63 13.44 12.99
N SER A 44 2.57 12.69 13.34
CA SER A 44 1.74 12.98 14.52
C SER A 44 2.33 12.33 15.78
N SER A 45 2.13 12.98 16.93
CA SER A 45 2.35 12.37 18.26
C SER A 45 1.36 11.24 18.56
N PHE A 46 0.32 11.09 17.76
CA PHE A 46 -0.69 10.02 17.85
C PHE A 46 -0.50 8.97 16.75
N GLN A 47 -0.51 7.70 17.14
CA GLN A 47 -0.40 6.57 16.20
C GLN A 47 -1.79 6.14 15.71
N HIS A 48 -2.08 6.43 14.45
CA HIS A 48 -3.38 6.21 13.83
C HIS A 48 -3.87 4.75 13.90
N PHE A 49 -3.01 3.79 13.62
CA PHE A 49 -3.41 2.37 13.56
C PHE A 49 -3.61 1.76 14.96
N LYS A 50 -2.79 2.15 15.93
CA LYS A 50 -2.89 1.71 17.33
C LYS A 50 -3.93 2.49 18.13
N LYS A 51 -4.39 3.66 17.64
CA LYS A 51 -5.27 4.60 18.36
C LYS A 51 -4.71 5.00 19.73
N ALA A 52 -3.42 5.24 19.79
CA ALA A 52 -2.69 5.54 21.03
C ALA A 52 -1.60 6.61 20.79
N PRO A 53 -1.17 7.33 21.85
CA PRO A 53 0.02 8.18 21.77
C PRO A 53 1.26 7.38 21.36
N ARG A 54 2.19 8.03 20.63
CA ARG A 54 3.51 7.45 20.31
C ARG A 54 4.47 7.59 21.49
N ASP A 55 5.42 6.67 21.58
CA ASP A 55 6.59 6.79 22.45
C ASP A 55 7.63 7.69 21.79
N ILE A 56 7.44 9.00 21.94
CA ILE A 56 8.25 10.03 21.26
C ILE A 56 9.70 10.01 21.75
N GLU A 57 9.92 9.79 23.04
CA GLU A 57 11.28 9.75 23.62
C GLU A 57 12.12 8.62 23.00
N ARG A 58 11.53 7.43 22.90
CA ARG A 58 12.17 6.29 22.22
C ARG A 58 12.45 6.60 20.75
N LEU A 59 11.49 7.19 20.03
CA LEU A 59 11.64 7.48 18.60
C LEU A 59 12.70 8.55 18.34
N LYS A 60 12.78 9.59 19.18
CA LYS A 60 13.82 10.63 19.09
C LYS A 60 15.22 10.13 19.42
N ALA A 61 15.34 9.07 20.22
CA ALA A 61 16.63 8.45 20.55
C ALA A 61 17.23 7.61 19.40
N MET A 62 16.47 7.37 18.33
CA MET A 62 16.96 6.59 17.18
C MET A 62 17.87 7.42 16.28
N THR A 63 18.97 6.80 15.83
CA THR A 63 19.82 7.40 14.79
C THR A 63 19.24 7.09 13.42
N LEU A 64 18.72 8.12 12.75
CA LEU A 64 18.10 8.02 11.42
C LEU A 64 18.81 8.97 10.44
N PRO A 65 18.82 8.68 9.15
CA PRO A 65 19.38 9.56 8.13
C PRO A 65 18.54 10.82 7.89
N TYR A 66 17.40 10.96 8.55
CA TYR A 66 16.49 12.10 8.50
C TYR A 66 16.04 12.48 9.92
N GLN A 67 15.47 13.67 10.06
CA GLN A 67 14.99 14.19 11.34
C GLN A 67 13.51 13.85 11.52
N LEU A 68 13.13 13.37 12.72
CA LEU A 68 11.73 13.18 13.11
C LEU A 68 11.19 14.45 13.80
N VAL A 69 10.06 14.93 13.31
CA VAL A 69 9.31 16.04 13.90
C VAL A 69 7.92 15.55 14.28
N PHE A 70 7.52 15.78 15.52
CA PHE A 70 6.21 15.36 16.03
C PHE A 70 5.28 16.53 16.23
N ILE A 71 4.09 16.45 15.65
CA ILE A 71 3.02 17.44 15.79
C ILE A 71 1.94 16.86 16.70
N ASP A 72 1.56 17.62 17.70
CA ASP A 72 0.56 17.21 18.68
C ASP A 72 -0.85 17.27 18.13
N GLU A 73 -1.63 16.23 18.44
CA GLU A 73 -3.05 16.12 18.19
C GLU A 73 -3.76 15.36 19.33
N PRO A 74 -5.07 15.61 19.58
CA PRO A 74 -5.81 14.95 20.65
C PRO A 74 -6.01 13.44 20.46
N GLY A 75 -5.99 12.97 19.20
CA GLY A 75 -6.28 11.59 18.85
C GLY A 75 -7.77 11.21 18.93
N TYR A 76 -8.09 9.95 18.62
CA TYR A 76 -9.46 9.42 18.53
C TYR A 76 -9.46 7.90 18.68
N LYS A 77 -10.65 7.31 18.94
CA LYS A 77 -10.78 5.86 19.20
C LYS A 77 -11.24 5.05 17.98
N LYS A 78 -12.00 5.66 17.06
CA LYS A 78 -12.59 4.98 15.90
C LYS A 78 -12.29 5.74 14.61
N ASN A 79 -12.26 5.02 13.47
CA ASN A 79 -12.03 5.63 12.16
C ASN A 79 -13.18 6.56 11.73
N ILE A 80 -14.42 6.22 12.12
CA ILE A 80 -15.61 7.06 11.93
C ILE A 80 -15.97 7.63 13.29
N ASP A 81 -15.52 8.88 13.56
CA ASP A 81 -15.69 9.55 14.85
C ASP A 81 -15.57 11.07 14.65
N ILE A 82 -16.44 11.84 15.26
CA ILE A 82 -16.39 13.31 15.28
C ILE A 82 -15.05 13.78 15.89
N ARG A 83 -14.54 13.06 16.89
CA ARG A 83 -13.24 13.34 17.50
C ARG A 83 -12.09 13.26 16.48
N ARG A 84 -12.18 12.38 15.45
CA ARG A 84 -11.21 12.33 14.38
C ARG A 84 -11.21 13.61 13.55
N ILE A 85 -12.39 14.15 13.26
CA ILE A 85 -12.53 15.43 12.54
C ILE A 85 -11.87 16.54 13.34
N TYR A 86 -12.17 16.62 14.64
CA TYR A 86 -11.57 17.59 15.56
C TYR A 86 -10.04 17.41 15.65
N SER A 87 -9.56 16.19 15.85
CA SER A 87 -8.13 15.86 15.92
C SER A 87 -7.39 16.29 14.64
N ASN A 88 -7.92 15.96 13.46
CA ASN A 88 -7.37 16.38 12.18
C ASN A 88 -7.32 17.92 12.03
N HIS A 89 -8.27 18.61 12.61
CA HIS A 89 -8.31 20.08 12.58
C HIS A 89 -7.21 20.70 13.48
N ILE A 90 -7.03 20.15 14.68
CA ILE A 90 -5.95 20.56 15.61
C ILE A 90 -4.58 20.21 15.01
N LEU A 91 -4.40 18.98 14.52
CA LEU A 91 -3.21 18.56 13.81
C LEU A 91 -2.85 19.55 12.68
N SER A 92 -3.84 19.90 11.85
CA SER A 92 -3.63 20.82 10.74
C SER A 92 -3.22 22.23 11.21
N ARG A 93 -3.79 22.71 12.33
CA ARG A 93 -3.43 24.01 12.91
C ARG A 93 -2.00 23.99 13.45
N ASN A 94 -1.66 22.96 14.22
CA ASN A 94 -0.35 22.83 14.83
C ASN A 94 0.74 22.58 13.77
N THR A 95 0.46 21.83 12.71
CA THR A 95 1.38 21.65 11.57
C THR A 95 1.65 23.00 10.89
N LEU A 96 0.61 23.81 10.65
CA LEU A 96 0.81 25.14 10.04
C LEU A 96 1.62 26.06 10.95
N GLN A 97 1.37 26.08 12.24
CA GLN A 97 2.15 26.87 13.17
C GLN A 97 3.63 26.47 13.08
N TYR A 98 3.92 25.17 13.12
CA TYR A 98 5.29 24.69 12.97
C TYR A 98 5.93 25.11 11.63
N LEU A 99 5.19 25.02 10.52
CA LEU A 99 5.69 25.44 9.21
C LEU A 99 5.93 26.96 9.14
N GLU A 100 5.06 27.80 9.71
CA GLU A 100 5.26 29.26 9.75
C GLU A 100 6.51 29.65 10.56
N GLU A 101 6.77 28.97 11.68
CA GLU A 101 7.96 29.17 12.51
C GLU A 101 9.26 28.71 11.84
N ASN A 102 9.16 27.87 10.80
CA ASN A 102 10.29 27.24 10.11
C ASN A 102 10.28 27.45 8.59
N ALA A 103 9.53 28.42 8.06
CA ALA A 103 9.32 28.59 6.63
C ALA A 103 10.63 28.73 5.83
N ASP A 104 11.56 29.52 6.33
CA ASP A 104 12.85 29.77 5.68
C ASP A 104 13.80 28.57 5.63
N ARG A 105 13.45 27.49 6.31
CA ARG A 105 14.26 26.25 6.34
C ARG A 105 13.99 25.35 5.15
N TYR A 106 12.80 25.40 4.56
CA TYR A 106 12.35 24.41 3.58
C TYR A 106 12.47 24.91 2.14
N ASP A 107 13.08 24.09 1.30
CA ASP A 107 13.19 24.31 -0.14
C ASP A 107 12.08 23.58 -0.91
N LEU A 108 11.36 22.62 -0.26
CA LEU A 108 10.22 21.93 -0.81
C LEU A 108 9.37 21.32 0.32
N VAL A 109 8.06 21.25 0.13
CA VAL A 109 7.12 20.55 1.01
C VAL A 109 6.45 19.41 0.24
N TYR A 110 6.56 18.22 0.78
CA TYR A 110 5.88 17.01 0.33
C TYR A 110 4.80 16.64 1.35
N CYS A 111 3.54 16.58 0.97
CA CYS A 111 2.44 16.35 1.92
C CYS A 111 1.45 15.30 1.43
N VAL A 112 1.13 14.38 2.30
CA VAL A 112 0.17 13.31 2.06
C VAL A 112 -1.26 13.82 2.12
N ILE A 113 -2.13 13.26 1.29
CA ILE A 113 -3.58 13.39 1.37
C ILE A 113 -4.23 11.99 1.43
N PRO A 114 -5.17 11.71 2.37
CA PRO A 114 -5.71 12.58 3.42
C PRO A 114 -4.77 12.77 4.62
N PRO A 115 -5.07 13.65 5.58
CA PRO A 115 -6.31 14.45 5.75
C PRO A 115 -6.40 15.66 4.81
N ASN A 116 -7.54 15.80 4.13
CA ASN A 116 -7.72 16.82 3.08
C ASN A 116 -7.57 18.26 3.62
N VAL A 117 -8.08 18.52 4.83
CA VAL A 117 -7.96 19.83 5.49
C VAL A 117 -6.50 20.22 5.75
N LEU A 118 -5.64 19.25 6.06
CA LEU A 118 -4.21 19.48 6.27
C LEU A 118 -3.52 19.87 4.95
N SER A 119 -3.63 19.00 3.96
CA SER A 119 -2.97 19.21 2.66
C SER A 119 -3.41 20.49 1.96
N ALA A 120 -4.71 20.85 2.04
CA ALA A 120 -5.23 22.11 1.50
C ALA A 120 -4.63 23.35 2.20
N LYS A 121 -4.42 23.29 3.52
CA LYS A 121 -3.79 24.37 4.28
C LYS A 121 -2.30 24.43 4.02
N VAL A 122 -1.60 23.29 3.93
CA VAL A 122 -0.18 23.20 3.57
C VAL A 122 0.06 23.78 2.17
N GLY A 123 -0.75 23.42 1.18
CA GLY A 123 -0.63 23.99 -0.17
C GLY A 123 -0.82 25.51 -0.19
N LYS A 124 -1.72 26.07 0.63
CA LYS A 124 -1.84 27.53 0.77
C LYS A 124 -0.61 28.18 1.40
N PHE A 125 -0.05 27.52 2.42
CA PHE A 125 1.20 27.98 3.06
C PHE A 125 2.32 28.00 2.01
N CYS A 126 2.53 26.91 1.26
CA CYS A 126 3.56 26.82 0.24
C CYS A 126 3.43 27.90 -0.82
N ARG A 127 2.21 28.15 -1.33
CA ARG A 127 1.94 29.21 -2.30
C ARG A 127 2.28 30.60 -1.76
N ARG A 128 2.00 30.87 -0.47
CA ARG A 128 2.28 32.17 0.16
C ARG A 128 3.77 32.42 0.36
N HIS A 129 4.52 31.37 0.68
CA HIS A 129 5.96 31.43 0.93
C HIS A 129 6.81 31.12 -0.32
N ASN A 130 6.20 30.92 -1.48
CA ASN A 130 6.88 30.55 -2.73
C ASN A 130 7.73 29.28 -2.58
N ILE A 131 7.22 28.29 -1.87
CA ILE A 131 7.84 26.97 -1.67
C ILE A 131 7.13 25.95 -2.58
N PRO A 132 7.85 25.16 -3.41
CA PRO A 132 7.25 24.12 -4.22
C PRO A 132 6.55 23.06 -3.37
N PHE A 133 5.37 22.62 -3.84
CA PHE A 133 4.48 21.73 -3.12
C PHE A 133 4.17 20.47 -3.92
N ILE A 134 4.58 19.29 -3.39
CA ILE A 134 4.17 17.98 -3.91
C ILE A 134 3.06 17.43 -3.02
N VAL A 135 1.97 16.97 -3.64
CA VAL A 135 0.93 16.19 -2.97
C VAL A 135 1.07 14.71 -3.27
N ASP A 136 1.00 13.87 -2.24
CA ASP A 136 0.98 12.40 -2.38
C ASP A 136 -0.39 11.84 -2.01
N ILE A 137 -1.03 11.17 -2.97
CA ILE A 137 -2.42 10.69 -2.86
C ILE A 137 -2.41 9.23 -2.42
N GLU A 138 -2.75 9.02 -1.13
CA GLU A 138 -2.80 7.69 -0.50
C GLU A 138 -4.21 7.09 -0.46
N ASP A 139 -5.23 7.94 -0.51
CA ASP A 139 -6.63 7.51 -0.49
C ASP A 139 -7.51 8.61 -1.08
N LEU A 140 -8.58 8.21 -1.75
CA LEU A 140 -9.52 9.15 -2.37
C LEU A 140 -10.63 9.54 -1.40
N TRP A 141 -10.37 10.57 -0.59
CA TRP A 141 -11.43 11.20 0.21
C TRP A 141 -12.01 12.42 -0.55
N PRO A 142 -13.34 12.52 -0.65
CA PRO A 142 -14.40 11.78 0.07
C PRO A 142 -14.91 10.51 -0.61
N GLU A 143 -14.42 10.14 -1.77
CA GLU A 143 -14.96 9.02 -2.55
C GLU A 143 -15.03 7.73 -1.71
N ALA A 144 -13.95 7.36 -1.03
CA ALA A 144 -13.91 6.20 -0.14
C ALA A 144 -14.89 6.28 1.04
N MET A 145 -15.11 7.49 1.58
CA MET A 145 -16.09 7.70 2.65
C MET A 145 -17.53 7.49 2.17
N LYS A 146 -17.86 7.91 0.92
CA LYS A 146 -19.19 7.74 0.33
C LYS A 146 -19.55 6.27 0.09
N MET A 147 -18.55 5.41 -0.12
CA MET A 147 -18.77 3.96 -0.25
C MET A 147 -19.35 3.33 1.03
N VAL A 148 -19.01 3.88 2.19
CA VAL A 148 -19.52 3.43 3.49
C VAL A 148 -20.90 4.05 3.81
N PHE A 149 -21.13 5.32 3.42
CA PHE A 149 -22.39 6.05 3.63
C PHE A 149 -23.21 6.12 2.35
N LYS A 150 -24.03 5.10 2.10
CA LYS A 150 -24.82 4.94 0.86
C LYS A 150 -26.16 5.73 0.86
N ILE A 151 -26.19 6.97 1.36
CA ILE A 151 -27.38 7.83 1.30
C ILE A 151 -27.14 8.91 0.24
N PRO A 152 -27.67 8.76 -0.99
CA PRO A 152 -27.50 9.74 -2.07
C PRO A 152 -27.93 11.14 -1.62
N LEU A 153 -27.35 12.20 -2.19
CA LEU A 153 -27.58 13.63 -1.89
C LEU A 153 -27.16 14.07 -0.49
N VAL A 154 -27.48 13.30 0.57
CA VAL A 154 -27.08 13.63 1.96
C VAL A 154 -25.58 13.44 2.13
N SER A 155 -25.03 12.33 1.64
CA SER A 155 -23.58 12.08 1.65
C SER A 155 -22.81 13.14 0.86
N ASP A 156 -23.35 13.61 -0.27
CA ASP A 156 -22.71 14.65 -1.08
C ASP A 156 -22.59 15.97 -0.31
N LEU A 157 -23.65 16.36 0.39
CA LEU A 157 -23.65 17.58 1.21
C LEU A 157 -22.69 17.46 2.42
N ILE A 158 -22.73 16.32 3.12
CA ILE A 158 -21.88 16.09 4.31
C ILE A 158 -20.40 16.06 3.92
N PHE A 159 -20.05 15.45 2.80
CA PHE A 159 -18.66 15.29 2.38
C PHE A 159 -18.18 16.39 1.42
N TYR A 160 -19.03 17.38 1.09
CA TYR A 160 -18.65 18.50 0.23
C TYR A 160 -17.40 19.27 0.73
N PRO A 161 -17.22 19.55 2.03
CA PRO A 161 -16.00 20.20 2.52
C PRO A 161 -14.72 19.40 2.23
N TYR A 162 -14.78 18.06 2.34
CA TYR A 162 -13.65 17.19 2.03
C TYR A 162 -13.32 17.21 0.53
N TRP A 163 -14.35 17.19 -0.33
CA TRP A 163 -14.19 17.33 -1.78
C TRP A 163 -13.53 18.67 -2.11
N TRP A 164 -14.02 19.75 -1.49
CA TRP A 164 -13.46 21.09 -1.71
C TRP A 164 -12.00 21.21 -1.30
N ASP A 165 -11.62 20.65 -0.16
CA ASP A 165 -10.24 20.64 0.30
C ASP A 165 -9.35 19.78 -0.61
N ALA A 166 -9.83 18.63 -1.11
CA ALA A 166 -9.09 17.82 -2.08
C ALA A 166 -8.84 18.60 -3.39
N GLU A 167 -9.89 19.16 -3.99
CA GLU A 167 -9.77 19.95 -5.23
C GLU A 167 -8.83 21.16 -5.06
N ARG A 168 -8.89 21.79 -3.90
CA ARG A 168 -7.99 22.89 -3.58
C ARG A 168 -6.54 22.41 -3.46
N THR A 169 -6.30 21.29 -2.80
CA THR A 169 -4.97 20.69 -2.69
C THR A 169 -4.40 20.41 -4.06
N TYR A 170 -5.16 19.72 -4.91
CA TYR A 170 -4.73 19.39 -6.27
C TYR A 170 -4.42 20.62 -7.12
N ARG A 171 -5.19 21.71 -7.02
CA ARG A 171 -4.92 22.95 -7.74
C ARG A 171 -3.68 23.71 -7.25
N LEU A 172 -3.32 23.54 -5.98
CA LEU A 172 -2.18 24.21 -5.36
C LEU A 172 -0.87 23.44 -5.56
N ALA A 173 -0.93 22.16 -5.90
CA ALA A 173 0.23 21.31 -6.06
C ALA A 173 1.06 21.71 -7.30
N ASP A 174 2.37 21.66 -7.16
CA ASP A 174 3.36 21.83 -8.23
C ASP A 174 3.84 20.47 -8.76
N GLY A 175 3.60 19.40 -8.01
CA GLY A 175 3.82 18.01 -8.39
C GLY A 175 2.80 17.10 -7.74
N VAL A 176 2.49 15.98 -8.40
CA VAL A 176 1.54 14.97 -7.90
C VAL A 176 2.21 13.61 -7.87
N VAL A 177 2.08 12.93 -6.75
CA VAL A 177 2.41 11.50 -6.60
C VAL A 177 1.15 10.76 -6.16
N GLY A 178 0.95 9.55 -6.60
CA GLY A 178 -0.15 8.69 -6.15
C GLY A 178 0.27 7.23 -6.10
N THR A 179 -0.44 6.44 -5.32
CA THR A 179 -0.16 5.02 -5.13
C THR A 179 -0.75 4.11 -6.20
N SER A 180 -1.52 4.68 -7.12
CA SER A 180 -2.05 4.04 -8.34
C SER A 180 -2.29 5.11 -9.41
N ASP A 181 -2.46 4.71 -10.66
CA ASP A 181 -2.79 5.62 -11.75
C ASP A 181 -4.15 6.28 -11.52
N GLU A 182 -5.12 5.52 -11.02
CA GLU A 182 -6.42 6.05 -10.62
C GLU A 182 -6.28 7.21 -9.63
N TYR A 183 -5.43 7.02 -8.60
CA TYR A 183 -5.21 8.04 -7.56
C TYR A 183 -4.44 9.24 -8.12
N THR A 184 -3.40 9.00 -8.87
CA THR A 184 -2.60 10.06 -9.52
C THR A 184 -3.46 10.90 -10.46
N MET A 185 -4.24 10.26 -11.34
CA MET A 185 -5.07 10.92 -12.34
C MET A 185 -6.27 11.65 -11.70
N ARG A 186 -6.68 11.30 -10.48
CA ARG A 186 -7.72 12.02 -9.75
C ARG A 186 -7.38 13.51 -9.58
N ALA A 187 -6.11 13.86 -9.42
CA ALA A 187 -5.66 15.25 -9.29
C ALA A 187 -5.87 16.07 -10.57
N PHE A 188 -5.92 15.41 -11.73
CA PHE A 188 -6.03 16.07 -13.04
C PHE A 188 -7.48 16.20 -13.55
N LYS A 189 -8.46 15.57 -12.87
CA LYS A 189 -9.86 15.60 -13.30
C LYS A 189 -10.44 17.01 -13.48
N HIS A 190 -10.02 17.96 -12.65
CA HIS A 190 -10.49 19.35 -12.66
C HIS A 190 -9.36 20.38 -12.77
N ARG A 191 -8.19 19.93 -13.23
CA ARG A 191 -7.00 20.77 -13.39
C ARG A 191 -6.74 21.07 -14.85
N LYS A 192 -6.41 22.33 -15.14
CA LYS A 192 -6.11 22.79 -16.51
C LYS A 192 -4.61 22.89 -16.82
N THR A 193 -3.76 22.90 -15.79
CA THR A 193 -2.31 23.06 -15.94
C THR A 193 -1.63 21.70 -15.90
N ASP A 194 -0.67 21.49 -16.80
CA ASP A 194 0.21 20.35 -16.80
C ASP A 194 1.34 20.55 -15.79
N ILE A 195 1.47 19.62 -14.86
CA ILE A 195 2.52 19.59 -13.85
C ILE A 195 3.14 18.21 -13.81
N PRO A 196 4.39 18.05 -13.33
CA PRO A 196 5.00 16.75 -13.17
C PRO A 196 4.17 15.85 -12.23
N TYR A 197 4.03 14.59 -12.62
CA TYR A 197 3.39 13.58 -11.80
C TYR A 197 4.11 12.25 -11.90
N ALA A 198 3.93 11.40 -10.89
CA ALA A 198 4.42 10.03 -10.87
C ALA A 198 3.44 9.10 -10.17
N THR A 199 3.23 7.92 -10.72
CA THR A 199 2.57 6.83 -10.02
C THR A 199 3.64 5.98 -9.35
N VAL A 200 3.64 5.98 -8.01
CA VAL A 200 4.61 5.25 -7.20
C VAL A 200 3.85 4.26 -6.32
N TYR A 201 3.72 3.05 -6.80
CA TYR A 201 3.08 1.97 -6.03
C TYR A 201 3.73 1.81 -4.67
N VAL A 202 3.01 1.29 -3.68
CA VAL A 202 3.57 1.08 -2.33
C VAL A 202 4.81 0.19 -2.39
N GLY A 203 4.80 -0.79 -3.26
CA GLY A 203 5.97 -1.57 -3.68
C GLY A 203 6.66 -2.35 -2.55
N THR A 204 7.72 -3.03 -2.93
CA THR A 204 8.54 -3.88 -2.08
C THR A 204 10.00 -3.44 -2.15
N GLU A 205 10.72 -3.59 -1.07
CA GLU A 205 12.19 -3.48 -1.06
C GLU A 205 12.77 -4.79 -1.58
N LEU A 206 13.03 -4.85 -2.90
CA LEU A 206 13.45 -6.10 -3.56
C LEU A 206 14.69 -6.72 -2.93
N ASP A 207 15.68 -5.91 -2.54
CA ASP A 207 16.88 -6.42 -1.90
C ASP A 207 16.57 -7.14 -0.57
N VAL A 208 15.64 -6.58 0.23
CA VAL A 208 15.22 -7.19 1.51
C VAL A 208 14.41 -8.46 1.30
N PHE A 209 13.57 -8.46 0.26
CA PHE A 209 12.79 -9.63 -0.15
C PHE A 209 13.73 -10.76 -0.59
N ASP A 210 14.66 -10.47 -1.50
CA ASP A 210 15.61 -11.44 -2.06
C ASP A 210 16.58 -11.97 -0.98
N GLU A 211 17.01 -11.12 -0.02
CA GLU A 211 17.78 -11.55 1.13
C GLU A 211 17.00 -12.58 1.97
N GLY A 212 15.71 -12.33 2.19
CA GLY A 212 14.83 -13.27 2.89
C GLY A 212 14.72 -14.61 2.16
N VAL A 213 14.56 -14.57 0.84
CA VAL A 213 14.53 -15.78 -0.01
C VAL A 213 15.87 -16.54 0.13
N TRP A 214 16.99 -15.87 -0.08
CA TRP A 214 18.31 -16.49 0.00
C TRP A 214 18.58 -17.16 1.37
N LYS A 215 18.14 -16.51 2.45
CA LYS A 215 18.39 -16.95 3.81
C LYS A 215 17.53 -18.14 4.23
N TYR A 216 16.25 -18.12 3.85
CA TYR A 216 15.24 -19.03 4.42
C TYR A 216 14.70 -20.09 3.47
N SER A 217 14.94 -20.03 2.13
CA SER A 217 14.46 -21.07 1.20
C SER A 217 14.95 -22.48 1.55
N LYS A 218 16.16 -22.58 2.07
CA LYS A 218 16.74 -23.87 2.48
C LYS A 218 16.13 -24.46 3.77
N GLU A 219 15.42 -23.64 4.54
CA GLU A 219 14.69 -24.10 5.73
C GLU A 219 13.27 -24.63 5.36
N LEU A 220 12.83 -24.37 4.12
CA LEU A 220 11.53 -24.83 3.65
C LEU A 220 11.68 -26.21 3.01
N GLU A 221 11.09 -27.21 3.66
CA GLU A 221 11.04 -28.56 3.14
C GLU A 221 9.80 -28.74 2.26
N LYS A 222 9.90 -28.33 0.98
CA LYS A 222 8.85 -28.62 0.00
C LYS A 222 9.09 -30.04 -0.52
N PRO A 223 8.16 -31.01 -0.27
CA PRO A 223 8.31 -32.37 -0.77
C PRO A 223 8.33 -32.39 -2.29
N ASP A 224 9.08 -33.33 -2.85
CA ASP A 224 9.12 -33.55 -4.30
C ASP A 224 7.72 -33.92 -4.81
N GLY A 225 7.26 -33.19 -5.82
CA GLY A 225 5.93 -33.37 -6.40
C GLY A 225 4.81 -32.54 -5.78
N ASP A 226 5.03 -31.92 -4.63
CA ASP A 226 4.06 -31.00 -4.04
C ASP A 226 3.87 -29.76 -4.92
N PHE A 227 2.61 -29.33 -5.03
CA PHE A 227 2.25 -28.10 -5.72
C PHE A 227 1.59 -27.12 -4.74
N TRP A 228 2.17 -25.95 -4.53
CA TRP A 228 1.74 -25.00 -3.51
C TRP A 228 0.99 -23.81 -4.11
N VAL A 229 -0.25 -23.65 -3.70
CA VAL A 229 -1.09 -22.49 -3.97
C VAL A 229 -1.16 -21.64 -2.70
N THR A 230 -0.66 -20.42 -2.72
CA THR A 230 -0.44 -19.65 -1.49
C THR A 230 -1.19 -18.32 -1.49
N TYR A 231 -1.86 -18.05 -0.38
CA TYR A 231 -2.37 -16.73 0.00
C TYR A 231 -1.55 -16.20 1.17
N ALA A 232 -1.09 -14.95 1.09
CA ALA A 232 -0.49 -14.25 2.21
C ALA A 232 -1.19 -12.90 2.45
N GLY A 233 -1.61 -12.65 3.68
CA GLY A 233 -2.28 -11.41 4.05
C GLY A 233 -3.21 -11.53 5.26
N SER A 234 -3.94 -10.46 5.53
CA SER A 234 -4.94 -10.44 6.59
C SER A 234 -6.11 -11.36 6.28
N ILE A 235 -6.68 -11.99 7.31
CA ILE A 235 -7.87 -12.84 7.21
C ILE A 235 -9.07 -12.07 7.78
N GLY A 236 -9.66 -11.20 6.95
CA GLY A 236 -10.74 -10.28 7.33
C GLY A 236 -11.83 -10.22 6.26
N THR A 237 -12.86 -9.45 6.52
CA THR A 237 -14.12 -9.41 5.73
C THR A 237 -13.97 -8.94 4.28
N SER A 238 -12.89 -8.27 3.93
CA SER A 238 -12.62 -7.87 2.53
C SER A 238 -11.92 -8.96 1.72
N TYR A 239 -11.44 -10.01 2.37
CA TYR A 239 -10.66 -11.08 1.74
C TYR A 239 -11.49 -12.35 1.64
N ASP A 240 -11.57 -12.93 0.46
CA ASP A 240 -12.41 -14.08 0.18
C ASP A 240 -11.64 -15.40 0.35
N ILE A 241 -11.30 -15.70 1.60
CA ILE A 241 -10.61 -16.95 1.93
C ILE A 241 -11.57 -18.14 1.87
N LYS A 242 -12.88 -17.90 2.06
CA LYS A 242 -13.88 -18.97 1.97
C LYS A 242 -13.91 -19.57 0.57
N THR A 243 -13.98 -18.76 -0.47
CA THR A 243 -13.94 -19.23 -1.87
C THR A 243 -12.64 -19.95 -2.20
N LEU A 244 -11.51 -19.52 -1.61
CA LEU A 244 -10.24 -20.22 -1.76
C LEU A 244 -10.28 -21.63 -1.15
N ILE A 245 -10.91 -21.80 0.02
CA ILE A 245 -11.12 -23.12 0.65
C ILE A 245 -12.05 -23.99 -0.19
N ASP A 246 -13.14 -23.42 -0.72
CA ASP A 246 -14.08 -24.14 -1.58
C ASP A 246 -13.38 -24.60 -2.88
N ALA A 247 -12.55 -23.76 -3.49
CA ALA A 247 -11.73 -24.13 -4.65
C ALA A 247 -10.72 -25.24 -4.31
N ALA A 248 -10.07 -25.17 -3.15
CA ALA A 248 -9.18 -26.25 -2.68
C ALA A 248 -9.91 -27.59 -2.55
N LYS A 249 -11.16 -27.57 -2.05
CA LYS A 249 -12.01 -28.78 -1.97
C LYS A 249 -12.37 -29.32 -3.36
N ILE A 250 -12.66 -28.44 -4.34
CA ILE A 250 -12.91 -28.86 -5.72
C ILE A 250 -11.64 -29.50 -6.29
N VAL A 251 -10.48 -28.86 -6.12
CA VAL A 251 -9.20 -29.37 -6.60
C VAL A 251 -8.91 -30.78 -6.02
N SER A 252 -9.08 -30.97 -4.72
CA SER A 252 -8.81 -32.26 -4.06
C SER A 252 -9.70 -33.42 -4.54
N ARG A 253 -10.85 -33.11 -5.15
CA ARG A 253 -11.77 -34.15 -5.69
C ARG A 253 -11.46 -34.53 -7.13
N HIS A 254 -10.74 -33.71 -7.88
CA HIS A 254 -10.53 -33.87 -9.31
C HIS A 254 -9.12 -34.30 -9.69
N THR A 255 -8.20 -34.36 -8.74
CA THR A 255 -6.84 -34.83 -8.98
C THR A 255 -6.28 -35.61 -7.80
N GLU A 256 -5.45 -36.62 -8.09
CA GLU A 256 -4.62 -37.31 -7.11
C GLU A 256 -3.29 -36.56 -6.82
N ALA A 257 -3.06 -35.46 -7.52
CA ALA A 257 -1.88 -34.64 -7.30
C ALA A 257 -1.91 -33.99 -5.91
N ASP A 258 -0.73 -33.87 -5.29
CA ASP A 258 -0.59 -33.28 -3.96
C ASP A 258 -0.56 -31.72 -4.05
N ILE A 259 -1.75 -31.14 -4.36
CA ILE A 259 -1.95 -29.71 -4.44
C ILE A 259 -2.39 -29.17 -3.09
N LYS A 260 -1.52 -28.41 -2.44
CA LYS A 260 -1.74 -27.83 -1.10
C LYS A 260 -2.01 -26.33 -1.18
N PHE A 261 -2.99 -25.88 -0.42
CA PHE A 261 -3.36 -24.48 -0.30
C PHE A 261 -2.87 -23.95 1.05
N TYR A 262 -1.92 -23.02 1.00
CA TYR A 262 -1.35 -22.40 2.19
C TYR A 262 -1.93 -21.01 2.43
N ILE A 263 -2.38 -20.75 3.66
CA ILE A 263 -2.94 -19.49 4.09
C ILE A 263 -2.03 -18.88 5.16
N LEU A 264 -1.21 -17.91 4.77
CA LEU A 264 -0.29 -17.19 5.63
C LEU A 264 -0.95 -15.91 6.12
N GLY A 265 -1.08 -15.74 7.41
CA GLY A 265 -1.62 -14.54 8.02
C GLY A 265 -2.53 -14.79 9.20
N THR A 266 -3.05 -13.72 9.75
CA THR A 266 -3.98 -13.73 10.87
C THR A 266 -5.12 -12.74 10.63
N GLY A 267 -6.17 -12.85 11.40
CA GLY A 267 -7.30 -11.93 11.33
C GLY A 267 -8.54 -12.45 12.04
N PRO A 268 -9.57 -11.61 12.15
CA PRO A 268 -10.76 -11.93 12.93
C PRO A 268 -11.55 -13.14 12.42
N LEU A 269 -11.40 -13.52 11.15
CA LEU A 269 -12.14 -14.66 10.58
C LEU A 269 -11.32 -15.96 10.54
N LYS A 270 -10.07 -15.98 11.06
CA LYS A 270 -9.18 -17.14 10.96
C LYS A 270 -9.80 -18.39 11.58
N GLU A 271 -10.24 -18.32 12.83
CA GLU A 271 -10.79 -19.47 13.55
C GLU A 271 -12.07 -20.02 12.90
N GLU A 272 -12.94 -19.12 12.42
CA GLU A 272 -14.16 -19.48 11.70
C GLU A 272 -13.84 -20.24 10.40
N LEU A 273 -12.86 -19.77 9.63
CA LEU A 273 -12.47 -20.37 8.36
C LEU A 273 -11.68 -21.68 8.54
N GLU A 274 -10.89 -21.82 9.60
CA GLU A 274 -10.27 -23.10 9.97
C GLU A 274 -11.33 -24.14 10.33
N GLN A 275 -12.38 -23.73 11.06
CA GLN A 275 -13.48 -24.63 11.39
C GLN A 275 -14.27 -24.99 10.13
N TYR A 276 -14.56 -24.02 9.27
CA TYR A 276 -15.23 -24.26 8.00
C TYR A 276 -14.50 -25.28 7.12
N ALA A 277 -13.17 -25.18 6.98
CA ALA A 277 -12.36 -26.13 6.23
C ALA A 277 -12.48 -27.57 6.78
N LYS A 278 -12.53 -27.70 8.11
CA LYS A 278 -12.77 -29.01 8.76
C LYS A 278 -14.18 -29.56 8.51
N ASP A 279 -15.19 -28.69 8.62
CA ASP A 279 -16.60 -29.08 8.45
C ASP A 279 -16.89 -29.61 7.04
N ILE A 280 -16.21 -29.06 6.03
CA ILE A 280 -16.31 -29.56 4.65
C ILE A 280 -15.27 -30.63 4.30
N GLU A 281 -14.51 -31.10 5.29
CA GLU A 281 -13.44 -32.09 5.11
C GLU A 281 -12.42 -31.73 4.04
N CYS A 282 -11.93 -30.46 4.05
CA CYS A 282 -10.93 -29.95 3.12
C CYS A 282 -9.51 -30.11 3.70
N GLY A 283 -8.94 -31.31 3.52
CA GLY A 283 -7.65 -31.66 4.13
C GLY A 283 -6.41 -31.08 3.49
N ASN A 284 -6.53 -30.45 2.31
CA ASN A 284 -5.42 -29.87 1.58
C ASN A 284 -5.25 -28.35 1.82
N VAL A 285 -5.96 -27.77 2.78
CA VAL A 285 -5.80 -26.36 3.22
C VAL A 285 -5.03 -26.31 4.53
N ILE A 286 -3.98 -25.48 4.57
CA ILE A 286 -3.06 -25.37 5.70
C ILE A 286 -2.97 -23.89 6.12
N PHE A 287 -3.39 -23.60 7.36
CA PHE A 287 -3.28 -22.27 7.96
C PHE A 287 -1.97 -22.17 8.73
N MET A 288 -1.06 -21.31 8.24
CA MET A 288 0.28 -21.11 8.82
C MET A 288 0.30 -20.06 9.95
N GLY A 289 -0.76 -19.26 10.08
CA GLY A 289 -0.75 -18.11 10.98
C GLY A 289 0.18 -16.99 10.52
N TYR A 290 0.62 -16.15 11.45
CA TYR A 290 1.57 -15.09 11.15
C TYR A 290 2.96 -15.68 10.83
N VAL A 291 3.51 -15.26 9.71
CA VAL A 291 4.87 -15.61 9.27
C VAL A 291 5.68 -14.32 9.19
N GLU A 292 6.90 -14.34 9.73
CA GLU A 292 7.82 -13.21 9.65
C GLU A 292 8.14 -12.87 8.18
N TYR A 293 8.35 -11.59 7.88
CA TYR A 293 8.45 -11.08 6.51
C TYR A 293 9.49 -11.82 5.65
N GLN A 294 10.71 -11.99 6.14
CA GLN A 294 11.76 -12.67 5.37
C GLN A 294 11.46 -14.16 5.13
N LYS A 295 10.82 -14.83 6.10
CA LYS A 295 10.35 -16.22 5.92
C LYS A 295 9.15 -16.30 4.98
N MET A 296 8.26 -15.31 5.03
CA MET A 296 7.16 -15.19 4.08
C MET A 296 7.69 -15.00 2.65
N ALA A 297 8.71 -14.16 2.45
CA ALA A 297 9.34 -13.98 1.14
C ALA A 297 9.87 -15.30 0.56
N ALA A 298 10.57 -16.09 1.37
CA ALA A 298 11.04 -17.41 0.98
C ALA A 298 9.86 -18.34 0.64
N PHE A 299 8.82 -18.35 1.47
CA PHE A 299 7.64 -19.21 1.27
C PHE A 299 6.91 -18.85 -0.03
N LEU A 300 6.70 -17.56 -0.31
CA LEU A 300 6.08 -17.11 -1.56
C LEU A 300 6.93 -17.50 -2.78
N SER A 301 8.25 -17.43 -2.67
CA SER A 301 9.16 -17.79 -3.75
C SER A 301 9.24 -19.31 -4.00
N GLU A 302 8.93 -20.15 -3.02
CA GLU A 302 8.82 -21.61 -3.19
C GLU A 302 7.42 -22.06 -3.63
N SER A 303 6.42 -21.18 -3.56
CA SER A 303 5.08 -21.46 -4.04
C SER A 303 5.03 -21.58 -5.57
N ASP A 304 4.02 -22.25 -6.09
CA ASP A 304 3.81 -22.41 -7.55
C ASP A 304 2.82 -21.38 -8.10
N ILE A 305 1.83 -21.02 -7.28
CA ILE A 305 0.79 -20.02 -7.58
C ILE A 305 0.55 -19.15 -6.35
N LEU A 306 0.33 -17.87 -6.55
CA LEU A 306 -0.11 -16.95 -5.51
C LEU A 306 -1.55 -16.49 -5.78
N VAL A 307 -2.36 -16.35 -4.74
CA VAL A 307 -3.77 -15.96 -4.90
C VAL A 307 -4.04 -14.61 -4.24
N ASN A 308 -4.45 -13.63 -5.04
CA ASN A 308 -4.93 -12.34 -4.59
C ASN A 308 -6.45 -12.38 -4.44
N SER A 309 -6.92 -12.94 -3.32
CA SER A 309 -8.34 -13.22 -3.08
C SER A 309 -9.07 -12.08 -2.38
N TYR A 310 -10.15 -11.60 -3.00
CA TYR A 310 -11.03 -10.54 -2.52
C TYR A 310 -12.49 -10.87 -2.74
N VAL A 311 -13.35 -10.34 -1.86
CA VAL A 311 -14.81 -10.42 -2.04
C VAL A 311 -15.25 -9.51 -3.21
N ARG A 312 -16.41 -9.80 -3.78
CA ARG A 312 -17.03 -9.01 -4.84
C ARG A 312 -17.19 -7.55 -4.40
N ASN A 313 -16.86 -6.62 -5.28
CA ASN A 313 -16.91 -5.18 -5.03
C ASN A 313 -16.05 -4.71 -3.83
N ALA A 314 -14.99 -5.42 -3.52
CA ALA A 314 -14.02 -4.94 -2.55
C ALA A 314 -13.46 -3.57 -2.99
N PRO A 315 -13.41 -2.57 -2.08
CA PRO A 315 -13.09 -1.18 -2.43
C PRO A 315 -11.59 -0.90 -2.63
N GLN A 316 -10.78 -1.94 -2.59
CA GLN A 316 -9.32 -1.80 -2.67
C GLN A 316 -8.89 -1.42 -4.09
N SER A 317 -7.89 -0.53 -4.15
CA SER A 317 -7.08 -0.28 -5.33
C SER A 317 -5.95 -1.32 -5.40
N ILE A 318 -4.77 -0.95 -5.88
CA ILE A 318 -3.61 -1.85 -5.89
C ILE A 318 -3.07 -1.99 -4.47
N VAL A 319 -3.14 -3.20 -3.95
CA VAL A 319 -2.83 -3.51 -2.55
C VAL A 319 -1.34 -3.77 -2.33
N THR A 320 -0.86 -3.48 -1.12
CA THR A 320 0.57 -3.55 -0.78
C THR A 320 1.21 -4.91 -1.03
N LYS A 321 0.50 -6.02 -0.78
CA LYS A 321 1.02 -7.39 -0.97
C LYS A 321 1.34 -7.74 -2.42
N ILE A 322 0.84 -6.98 -3.40
CA ILE A 322 1.12 -7.23 -4.81
C ILE A 322 2.60 -7.05 -5.12
N GLY A 323 3.27 -6.09 -4.48
CA GLY A 323 4.71 -5.94 -4.59
C GLY A 323 5.45 -7.22 -4.20
N ASP A 324 5.10 -7.82 -3.06
CA ASP A 324 5.72 -9.06 -2.57
C ASP A 324 5.39 -10.27 -3.49
N TYR A 325 4.15 -10.36 -3.97
CA TYR A 325 3.74 -11.42 -4.89
C TYR A 325 4.49 -11.36 -6.23
N LEU A 326 4.63 -10.19 -6.79
CA LEU A 326 5.39 -9.97 -8.02
C LEU A 326 6.88 -10.24 -7.78
N SER A 327 7.42 -9.84 -6.62
CA SER A 327 8.82 -10.09 -6.23
C SER A 327 9.15 -11.57 -6.15
N ALA A 328 8.18 -12.39 -5.69
CA ALA A 328 8.32 -13.84 -5.68
C ALA A 328 8.43 -14.46 -7.09
N GLY A 329 8.06 -13.74 -8.14
CA GLY A 329 8.11 -14.22 -9.51
C GLY A 329 7.23 -15.45 -9.74
N LYS A 330 6.00 -15.44 -9.23
CA LYS A 330 5.04 -16.54 -9.38
C LYS A 330 3.75 -16.07 -10.03
N PRO A 331 3.03 -16.94 -10.76
CA PRO A 331 1.73 -16.62 -11.30
C PRO A 331 0.76 -16.17 -10.22
N ILE A 332 0.01 -15.08 -10.51
CA ILE A 332 -1.00 -14.55 -9.59
C ILE A 332 -2.39 -14.87 -10.15
N ILE A 333 -3.21 -15.60 -9.39
CA ILE A 333 -4.65 -15.67 -9.62
C ILE A 333 -5.28 -14.49 -8.87
N ASN A 334 -5.93 -13.59 -9.60
CA ASN A 334 -6.50 -12.36 -9.07
C ASN A 334 -8.02 -12.38 -9.09
N THR A 335 -8.67 -12.15 -7.95
CA THR A 335 -10.12 -11.96 -7.85
C THR A 335 -10.53 -10.52 -7.50
N LEU A 336 -9.56 -9.60 -7.32
CA LEU A 336 -9.86 -8.19 -7.09
C LEU A 336 -10.38 -7.56 -8.38
N SER A 337 -11.61 -7.03 -8.34
CA SER A 337 -12.30 -6.45 -9.51
C SER A 337 -11.92 -4.98 -9.83
N ASN A 338 -10.80 -4.48 -9.27
CA ASN A 338 -10.32 -3.13 -9.60
C ASN A 338 -9.88 -3.06 -11.07
N PRO A 339 -10.47 -2.14 -11.89
CA PRO A 339 -10.22 -2.11 -13.34
C PRO A 339 -8.77 -1.81 -13.72
N GLU A 340 -8.05 -1.00 -12.92
CA GLU A 340 -6.63 -0.70 -13.15
C GLU A 340 -5.80 -1.95 -12.93
N PHE A 341 -6.04 -2.67 -11.83
CA PHE A 341 -5.28 -3.87 -11.51
C PHE A 341 -5.58 -5.03 -12.46
N CYS A 342 -6.85 -5.22 -12.86
CA CYS A 342 -7.21 -6.23 -13.87
C CYS A 342 -6.49 -5.98 -15.21
N ARG A 343 -6.47 -4.74 -15.70
CA ARG A 343 -5.69 -4.39 -16.90
C ARG A 343 -4.20 -4.63 -16.72
N MET A 344 -3.66 -4.29 -15.55
CA MET A 344 -2.24 -4.51 -15.26
C MET A 344 -1.86 -6.01 -15.32
N VAL A 345 -2.70 -6.89 -14.79
CA VAL A 345 -2.54 -8.36 -14.88
C VAL A 345 -2.48 -8.80 -16.35
N GLU A 346 -3.40 -8.33 -17.18
CA GLU A 346 -3.51 -8.70 -18.58
C GLU A 346 -2.37 -8.13 -19.44
N GLU A 347 -2.11 -6.82 -19.33
CA GLU A 347 -1.10 -6.13 -20.15
C GLU A 347 0.32 -6.58 -19.84
N ASN A 348 0.62 -6.86 -18.58
CA ASN A 348 1.94 -7.34 -18.18
C ASN A 348 2.04 -8.87 -18.17
N GLY A 349 0.93 -9.59 -18.26
CA GLY A 349 0.89 -11.05 -18.36
C GLY A 349 1.51 -11.80 -17.18
N PHE A 350 1.32 -11.28 -15.95
CA PHE A 350 1.86 -11.87 -14.73
C PHE A 350 0.85 -12.71 -13.96
N GLY A 351 -0.34 -12.95 -14.50
CA GLY A 351 -1.38 -13.71 -13.80
C GLY A 351 -2.65 -13.89 -14.62
N VAL A 352 -3.68 -14.33 -13.95
CA VAL A 352 -5.02 -14.59 -14.50
C VAL A 352 -6.07 -13.89 -13.64
N ASN A 353 -6.98 -13.15 -14.28
CA ASN A 353 -8.15 -12.56 -13.60
C ASN A 353 -9.28 -13.59 -13.53
N VAL A 354 -9.82 -13.81 -12.32
CA VAL A 354 -10.95 -14.70 -12.05
C VAL A 354 -12.05 -13.90 -11.37
N GLU A 355 -13.30 -14.25 -11.63
CA GLU A 355 -14.42 -13.61 -10.96
C GLU A 355 -14.40 -13.89 -9.45
N ALA A 356 -14.65 -12.84 -8.65
CA ALA A 356 -14.70 -12.97 -7.20
C ALA A 356 -15.88 -13.85 -6.77
N GLU A 357 -15.70 -14.63 -5.69
CA GLU A 357 -16.70 -15.52 -5.11
C GLU A 357 -17.11 -16.67 -6.06
N ASP A 358 -16.22 -17.07 -6.98
CA ASP A 358 -16.41 -18.18 -7.90
C ASP A 358 -15.32 -19.25 -7.68
N ALA A 359 -15.65 -20.24 -6.85
CA ALA A 359 -14.71 -21.31 -6.49
C ALA A 359 -14.40 -22.25 -7.66
N GLU A 360 -15.35 -22.45 -8.58
CA GLU A 360 -15.17 -23.30 -9.76
C GLU A 360 -14.15 -22.67 -10.71
N LYS A 361 -14.32 -21.40 -11.07
CA LYS A 361 -13.36 -20.70 -11.93
C LYS A 361 -11.98 -20.54 -11.27
N LEU A 362 -11.93 -20.38 -9.94
CA LEU A 362 -10.65 -20.34 -9.24
C LEU A 362 -9.94 -21.70 -9.31
N ALA A 363 -10.67 -22.80 -9.13
CA ALA A 363 -10.13 -24.14 -9.27
C ALA A 363 -9.70 -24.45 -10.72
N GLU A 364 -10.48 -24.02 -11.73
CA GLU A 364 -10.10 -24.13 -13.15
C GLU A 364 -8.77 -23.41 -13.45
N ALA A 365 -8.61 -22.17 -12.94
CA ALA A 365 -7.35 -21.43 -13.10
C ALA A 365 -6.16 -22.12 -12.42
N VAL A 366 -6.37 -22.74 -11.25
CA VAL A 366 -5.34 -23.57 -10.59
C VAL A 366 -4.98 -24.77 -11.47
N PHE A 367 -5.96 -25.48 -12.04
CA PHE A 367 -5.70 -26.62 -12.92
C PHE A 367 -4.99 -26.22 -14.22
N GLU A 368 -5.40 -25.14 -14.86
CA GLU A 368 -4.73 -24.62 -16.05
C GLU A 368 -3.24 -24.37 -15.77
N LEU A 369 -2.97 -23.65 -14.70
CA LEU A 369 -1.58 -23.36 -14.30
C LEU A 369 -0.83 -24.59 -13.79
N TYR A 370 -1.50 -25.56 -13.17
CA TYR A 370 -0.88 -26.84 -12.76
C TYR A 370 -0.41 -27.66 -13.97
N HIS A 371 -1.24 -27.77 -15.01
CA HIS A 371 -0.95 -28.61 -16.18
C HIS A 371 -0.02 -27.95 -17.20
N ASP A 372 0.04 -26.61 -17.26
CA ASP A 372 0.87 -25.88 -18.22
C ASP A 372 2.12 -25.26 -17.57
N ALA A 373 3.17 -26.08 -17.41
CA ALA A 373 4.45 -25.61 -16.87
C ALA A 373 5.13 -24.53 -17.73
N PRO A 374 5.10 -24.58 -19.08
CA PRO A 374 5.59 -23.49 -19.92
C PRO A 374 4.85 -22.16 -19.69
N LEU A 375 3.53 -22.20 -19.55
CA LEU A 375 2.72 -21.01 -19.25
C LEU A 375 3.10 -20.45 -17.88
N ARG A 376 3.22 -21.30 -16.85
CA ARG A 376 3.67 -20.88 -15.51
C ARG A 376 5.02 -20.16 -15.57
N ALA A 377 5.99 -20.75 -16.26
CA ALA A 377 7.34 -20.18 -16.41
C ALA A 377 7.32 -18.80 -17.08
N LYS A 378 6.51 -18.63 -18.13
CA LYS A 378 6.32 -17.35 -18.82
C LYS A 378 5.71 -16.30 -17.90
N ILE A 379 4.64 -16.65 -17.19
CA ILE A 379 3.94 -15.76 -16.27
C ILE A 379 4.88 -15.37 -15.11
N SER A 380 5.63 -16.33 -14.57
CA SER A 380 6.61 -16.10 -13.50
C SER A 380 7.69 -15.10 -13.89
N PHE A 381 8.24 -15.22 -15.10
CA PHE A 381 9.21 -14.27 -15.62
C PHE A 381 8.61 -12.86 -15.73
N ASN A 382 7.39 -12.77 -16.23
CA ASN A 382 6.68 -11.49 -16.36
C ASN A 382 6.37 -10.86 -14.96
N ALA A 383 6.00 -11.66 -13.98
CA ALA A 383 5.76 -11.21 -12.62
C ALA A 383 7.02 -10.58 -12.02
N ARG A 384 8.16 -11.28 -12.10
CA ARG A 384 9.43 -10.75 -11.58
C ARG A 384 9.86 -9.49 -12.30
N ARG A 385 9.77 -9.45 -13.62
CA ARG A 385 10.06 -8.25 -14.40
C ARG A 385 9.17 -7.07 -14.01
N CYS A 386 7.87 -7.30 -13.81
CA CYS A 386 6.95 -6.25 -13.36
C CYS A 386 7.31 -5.74 -11.94
N ALA A 387 7.78 -6.63 -11.04
CA ALA A 387 8.30 -6.21 -9.75
C ALA A 387 9.47 -5.25 -9.90
N GLU A 388 10.47 -5.61 -10.68
CA GLU A 388 11.69 -4.82 -10.90
C GLU A 388 11.43 -3.47 -11.55
N GLU A 389 10.54 -3.44 -12.57
CA GLU A 389 10.24 -2.24 -13.34
C GLU A 389 9.28 -1.27 -12.65
N LYS A 390 8.30 -1.78 -11.87
CA LYS A 390 7.18 -0.97 -11.38
C LYS A 390 6.98 -1.00 -9.85
N PHE A 391 7.34 -2.10 -9.18
CA PHE A 391 7.05 -2.31 -7.76
C PHE A 391 8.30 -2.32 -6.88
N ASP A 392 9.51 -2.23 -7.44
CA ASP A 392 10.69 -1.96 -6.63
C ASP A 392 10.67 -0.52 -6.10
N ARG A 393 10.77 -0.38 -4.78
CA ARG A 393 10.78 0.94 -4.14
C ARG A 393 11.89 1.84 -4.67
N LYS A 394 13.08 1.30 -4.95
CA LYS A 394 14.18 2.10 -5.51
C LYS A 394 13.79 2.74 -6.83
N THR A 395 13.25 1.95 -7.74
CA THR A 395 12.80 2.42 -9.08
C THR A 395 11.67 3.44 -8.95
N GLY A 396 10.66 3.15 -8.13
CA GLY A 396 9.52 4.04 -7.93
C GLY A 396 9.92 5.38 -7.29
N TYR A 397 10.71 5.34 -6.21
CA TYR A 397 11.10 6.57 -5.50
C TYR A 397 12.16 7.38 -6.21
N MET A 398 12.89 6.82 -7.18
CA MET A 398 13.77 7.62 -8.04
C MET A 398 12.97 8.67 -8.83
N GLN A 399 11.76 8.36 -9.29
CA GLN A 399 10.86 9.32 -9.93
C GLN A 399 10.52 10.49 -9.00
N VAL A 400 10.36 10.22 -7.68
CA VAL A 400 10.15 11.28 -6.67
C VAL A 400 11.39 12.14 -6.52
N VAL A 401 12.59 11.53 -6.44
CA VAL A 401 13.87 12.27 -6.36
C VAL A 401 14.05 13.21 -7.56
N GLU A 402 13.78 12.72 -8.77
CA GLU A 402 13.87 13.53 -10.00
C GLU A 402 12.86 14.68 -10.00
N MET A 403 11.61 14.42 -9.59
CA MET A 403 10.57 15.45 -9.45
C MET A 403 10.97 16.52 -8.44
N VAL A 404 11.47 16.13 -7.27
CA VAL A 404 11.98 17.02 -6.23
C VAL A 404 13.10 17.90 -6.77
N GLY A 405 14.09 17.30 -7.41
CA GLY A 405 15.23 18.03 -8.00
C GLY A 405 14.79 19.06 -9.04
N LYS A 406 13.88 18.67 -9.94
CA LYS A 406 13.31 19.57 -10.96
C LYS A 406 12.55 20.74 -10.35
N LEU A 407 11.68 20.49 -9.37
CA LEU A 407 10.89 21.53 -8.74
C LEU A 407 11.77 22.51 -7.94
N ILE A 408 12.70 22.03 -7.12
CA ILE A 408 13.63 22.89 -6.38
C ILE A 408 14.42 23.77 -7.34
N SER A 409 14.90 23.22 -8.47
CA SER A 409 15.66 23.99 -9.46
C SER A 409 14.82 25.07 -10.16
N THR A 410 13.51 24.86 -10.31
CA THR A 410 12.58 25.82 -10.93
C THR A 410 12.28 27.00 -10.00
N TYR A 411 12.29 26.79 -8.70
CA TYR A 411 11.96 27.81 -7.68
C TYR A 411 13.20 28.51 -7.11
N SER A 412 14.43 28.02 -7.39
CA SER A 412 15.71 28.64 -7.01
C SER A 412 16.12 29.73 -7.98
#